data_e636e9a1dcfda9d62b779610f33f1a27
#
_entry.id   e636e9a1dcfda9d62b779610f33f1a27
#
_cell.length_a   1.000
_cell.length_b   1.000
_cell.length_c   1.000
_cell.angle_alpha   90.00
_cell.angle_beta   90.00
_cell.angle_gamma   90.00
#
_symmetry.space_group_name_H-M   'P 1'
#
loop_
_entity.id
_entity.type
_entity.pdbx_description
1 polymer ?
#
loop_
_entity_poly.entity_id
_entity_poly.type
_entity_poly.pdbx_seq_one_letter_code
_entity_poly.pdbx_strand_id
1 'polypeptide(L)'
;MNRCSGILMPVFSLPSPYGIGTLGKAAYDFADFLHAAGQRCWQMLPLGPTSYGDSPYQSFSTYAGNPYFIDLDMLIEDGLLEKSEVQDLNWGTEPRYVDYGKIYESRFAVLQKAKDRGWVRDREAVAAFQAENSRWLPDYALYMACKRHFGMRSWTEWEDADIRLRKSPEVLERYRTLLRDDVELFTYLQFLFYRQWNKLRDYLHGLDIQVIGDLPIYVAMDSADVWAEPESFQLDDQCVPTEVSGVPPDYFSAEGQLWGNPLYAWDRMQADGFGWWIRRVDGASKLYDVIRIDHFRGFEAYWAVPYGETTAKNGHWVKGPGMNLVGVLTGWFPQLRFIAEDLGYPTPGVRQLLQDSGLPGMKVLEFAFDSRDSSSYLPHSYGENCVCYTGTHDNSPLALWKDEAAPEDIAYAREYLGLNDEEGFNWGLIRGGMSSVARLFVAQMQDYLELGLHHRTNVPGTQSGNWQWRLLPGEATPALARRIRHMTEMYGR
;
A
#
# COMPACT_ATOMS: atom_id res chain seq x y z
N MET A 1 5.57 -20.09 -5.79
CA MET A 1 6.23 -19.67 -4.53
C MET A 1 6.49 -20.94 -3.73
N ASN A 2 7.70 -21.11 -3.21
CA ASN A 2 7.94 -22.18 -2.25
C ASN A 2 7.17 -21.86 -0.96
N ARG A 3 6.90 -22.89 -0.14
CA ARG A 3 6.24 -22.69 1.16
C ARG A 3 7.10 -21.78 2.03
N CYS A 4 6.54 -20.67 2.52
CA CYS A 4 7.26 -19.68 3.32
C CYS A 4 6.33 -18.84 4.18
N SER A 5 6.92 -17.96 4.99
CA SER A 5 6.19 -16.98 5.79
C SER A 5 6.78 -15.58 5.66
N GLY A 6 5.99 -14.58 6.06
CA GLY A 6 6.35 -13.18 6.06
C GLY A 6 5.66 -12.39 7.17
N ILE A 7 6.07 -11.15 7.32
CA ILE A 7 5.48 -10.20 8.27
C ILE A 7 4.94 -9.00 7.51
N LEU A 8 3.70 -8.60 7.84
CA LEU A 8 3.11 -7.34 7.39
C LEU A 8 3.56 -6.23 8.34
N MET A 9 4.30 -5.27 7.77
CA MET A 9 4.83 -4.11 8.48
C MET A 9 4.97 -2.93 7.53
N PRO A 10 4.13 -1.89 7.65
CA PRO A 10 4.25 -0.70 6.82
C PRO A 10 5.56 0.04 7.07
N VAL A 11 6.11 0.69 6.04
CA VAL A 11 7.34 1.49 6.18
C VAL A 11 7.13 2.64 7.16
N PHE A 12 5.98 3.32 7.11
CA PHE A 12 5.69 4.42 8.05
C PHE A 12 5.68 3.97 9.51
N SER A 13 5.43 2.69 9.77
CA SER A 13 5.39 2.09 11.11
C SER A 13 6.77 1.74 11.67
N LEU A 14 7.84 1.87 10.92
CA LEU A 14 9.21 1.65 11.44
C LEU A 14 9.61 2.73 12.44
N PRO A 15 10.45 2.41 13.43
CA PRO A 15 11.01 3.40 14.35
C PRO A 15 11.85 4.44 13.59
N SER A 16 11.78 5.70 14.00
CA SER A 16 12.60 6.76 13.44
C SER A 16 12.62 7.96 14.38
N PRO A 17 13.72 8.68 14.51
CA PRO A 17 13.75 9.93 15.26
C PRO A 17 12.99 11.08 14.57
N TYR A 18 12.58 10.89 13.32
CA TYR A 18 11.95 11.90 12.48
C TYR A 18 10.41 11.71 12.35
N GLY A 19 9.78 11.12 13.34
CA GLY A 19 8.32 11.05 13.50
C GLY A 19 7.58 10.07 12.60
N ILE A 20 8.21 9.51 11.58
CA ILE A 20 7.67 8.52 10.64
C ILE A 20 8.77 7.55 10.22
N GLY A 21 8.43 6.30 9.96
CA GLY A 21 9.38 5.32 9.44
C GLY A 21 9.97 5.72 8.08
N THR A 22 11.23 5.37 7.87
CA THR A 22 12.02 5.75 6.68
C THR A 22 12.78 4.56 6.10
N LEU A 23 13.36 4.73 4.92
CA LEU A 23 14.18 3.74 4.21
C LEU A 23 15.63 3.66 4.75
N GLY A 24 15.86 4.19 5.96
CA GLY A 24 17.17 4.21 6.60
C GLY A 24 17.40 3.05 7.56
N LYS A 25 18.24 3.30 8.57
CA LYS A 25 18.76 2.28 9.50
C LYS A 25 17.67 1.35 10.06
N ALA A 26 16.52 1.89 10.46
CA ALA A 26 15.44 1.06 11.03
C ALA A 26 14.85 0.07 10.02
N ALA A 27 14.85 0.38 8.73
CA ALA A 27 14.43 -0.54 7.69
C ALA A 27 15.44 -1.68 7.49
N TYR A 28 16.73 -1.39 7.56
CA TYR A 28 17.79 -2.40 7.52
C TYR A 28 17.78 -3.28 8.78
N ASP A 29 17.63 -2.68 9.97
CA ASP A 29 17.50 -3.42 11.23
C ASP A 29 16.27 -4.36 11.21
N PHE A 30 15.18 -3.93 10.59
CA PHE A 30 13.98 -4.78 10.43
C PHE A 30 14.20 -5.90 9.39
N ALA A 31 14.95 -5.64 8.32
CA ALA A 31 15.37 -6.68 7.39
C ALA A 31 16.23 -7.76 8.06
N ASP A 32 17.17 -7.36 8.92
CA ASP A 32 17.98 -8.27 9.73
C ASP A 32 17.12 -9.06 10.71
N PHE A 33 16.12 -8.41 11.33
CA PHE A 33 15.16 -9.09 12.20
C PHE A 33 14.36 -10.15 11.44
N LEU A 34 13.84 -9.83 10.24
CA LEU A 34 13.12 -10.77 9.38
C LEU A 34 14.00 -11.98 9.04
N HIS A 35 15.23 -11.74 8.62
CA HIS A 35 16.19 -12.79 8.30
C HIS A 35 16.49 -13.66 9.54
N ALA A 36 16.74 -13.05 10.69
CA ALA A 36 16.95 -13.75 11.96
C ALA A 36 15.72 -14.56 12.39
N ALA A 37 14.52 -14.08 12.07
CA ALA A 37 13.25 -14.76 12.32
C ALA A 37 12.89 -15.83 11.28
N GLY A 38 13.74 -16.07 10.27
CA GLY A 38 13.49 -17.06 9.21
C GLY A 38 12.43 -16.63 8.20
N GLN A 39 12.06 -15.36 8.18
CA GLN A 39 11.03 -14.85 7.28
C GLN A 39 11.58 -14.62 5.88
N ARG A 40 10.77 -14.93 4.85
CA ARG A 40 11.12 -14.80 3.45
C ARG A 40 10.39 -13.68 2.74
N CYS A 41 9.40 -13.07 3.40
CA CYS A 41 8.63 -11.98 2.83
C CYS A 41 8.47 -10.84 3.84
N TRP A 42 8.61 -9.63 3.34
CA TRP A 42 8.17 -8.41 4.00
C TRP A 42 6.99 -7.83 3.22
N GLN A 43 5.78 -7.87 3.80
CA GLN A 43 4.62 -7.23 3.18
C GLN A 43 4.53 -5.79 3.65
N MET A 44 4.44 -4.89 2.68
CA MET A 44 4.31 -3.45 2.88
C MET A 44 2.97 -2.97 2.33
N LEU A 45 2.50 -1.82 2.83
CA LEU A 45 1.41 -1.07 2.21
C LEU A 45 1.95 -0.23 1.04
N PRO A 46 1.08 0.38 0.20
CA PRO A 46 1.52 1.17 -0.94
C PRO A 46 2.56 2.23 -0.53
N LEU A 47 3.63 2.33 -1.29
CA LEU A 47 4.76 3.23 -1.00
C LEU A 47 4.61 4.63 -1.62
N GLY A 48 3.46 4.92 -2.23
CA GLY A 48 3.18 6.19 -2.89
C GLY A 48 3.00 7.37 -1.93
N PRO A 49 3.14 8.61 -2.45
CA PRO A 49 2.88 9.81 -1.68
C PRO A 49 1.41 9.88 -1.29
N THR A 50 1.14 10.15 -0.01
CA THR A 50 -0.21 10.20 0.53
C THR A 50 -0.86 11.55 0.29
N SER A 51 -2.19 11.54 0.06
CA SER A 51 -3.01 12.72 -0.04
C SER A 51 -3.64 13.09 1.31
N TYR A 52 -4.65 13.95 1.29
CA TYR A 52 -5.43 14.28 2.48
C TYR A 52 -6.03 13.01 3.10
N GLY A 53 -5.91 12.87 4.43
CA GLY A 53 -6.34 11.68 5.17
C GLY A 53 -5.25 10.61 5.35
N ASP A 54 -4.04 10.86 4.82
CA ASP A 54 -2.81 10.08 5.02
C ASP A 54 -2.89 8.62 4.57
N SER A 55 -3.98 8.24 3.89
CA SER A 55 -4.17 6.88 3.40
C SER A 55 -3.18 6.54 2.27
N PRO A 56 -2.41 5.45 2.37
CA PRO A 56 -1.55 4.98 1.29
C PRO A 56 -2.34 4.51 0.06
N TYR A 57 -3.65 4.27 0.20
CA TYR A 57 -4.55 3.87 -0.90
C TYR A 57 -5.12 5.07 -1.67
N GLN A 58 -4.91 6.30 -1.17
CA GLN A 58 -5.26 7.55 -1.84
C GLN A 58 -3.97 8.30 -2.18
N SER A 59 -3.24 7.80 -3.17
CA SER A 59 -1.94 8.35 -3.55
C SER A 59 -2.05 9.39 -4.67
N PHE A 60 -1.15 10.37 -4.66
CA PHE A 60 -1.00 11.33 -5.76
C PHE A 60 -0.41 10.73 -7.04
N SER A 61 0.14 9.50 -6.97
CA SER A 61 0.70 8.81 -8.14
C SER A 61 0.84 7.31 -7.86
N THR A 62 0.62 6.50 -8.89
CA THR A 62 0.85 5.05 -8.86
C THR A 62 2.32 4.67 -9.04
N TYR A 63 3.18 5.62 -9.40
CA TYR A 63 4.60 5.40 -9.69
C TYR A 63 5.52 6.03 -8.67
N ALA A 64 5.14 7.20 -8.14
CA ALA A 64 6.00 7.97 -7.26
C ALA A 64 6.14 7.33 -5.88
N GLY A 65 7.32 7.43 -5.30
CA GLY A 65 7.57 7.08 -3.91
C GLY A 65 7.22 8.23 -2.96
N ASN A 66 6.85 7.89 -1.72
CA ASN A 66 6.49 8.86 -0.70
C ASN A 66 7.74 9.61 -0.19
N PRO A 67 7.83 10.93 -0.36
CA PRO A 67 8.96 11.71 0.14
C PRO A 67 9.15 11.62 1.67
N TYR A 68 8.12 11.26 2.42
CA TYR A 68 8.23 11.06 3.86
C TYR A 68 9.14 9.88 4.23
N PHE A 69 9.30 8.89 3.33
CA PHE A 69 10.14 7.73 3.57
C PHE A 69 11.62 7.96 3.25
N ILE A 70 11.99 9.08 2.62
CA ILE A 70 13.39 9.44 2.41
C ILE A 70 14.06 9.61 3.78
N ASP A 71 15.09 8.83 4.05
CA ASP A 71 15.82 8.89 5.31
C ASP A 71 16.74 10.08 5.38
N LEU A 72 16.64 10.86 6.46
CA LEU A 72 17.40 12.09 6.63
C LEU A 72 18.82 11.84 7.11
N ASP A 73 19.08 10.78 7.88
CA ASP A 73 20.45 10.43 8.29
C ASP A 73 21.29 10.01 7.08
N MET A 74 20.71 9.27 6.13
CA MET A 74 21.38 8.98 4.86
C MET A 74 21.67 10.24 4.04
N LEU A 75 20.81 11.26 4.10
CA LEU A 75 21.08 12.55 3.45
C LEU A 75 22.18 13.33 4.16
N ILE A 76 22.31 13.23 5.48
CA ILE A 76 23.42 13.80 6.26
C ILE A 76 24.74 13.10 5.89
N GLU A 77 24.75 11.78 5.84
CA GLU A 77 25.91 10.97 5.42
C GLU A 77 26.36 11.32 3.98
N ASP A 78 25.41 11.55 3.09
CA ASP A 78 25.66 11.99 1.71
C ASP A 78 26.10 13.46 1.61
N GLY A 79 26.12 14.22 2.72
CA GLY A 79 26.48 15.66 2.75
C GLY A 79 25.44 16.58 2.10
N LEU A 80 24.19 16.12 2.01
CA LEU A 80 23.04 16.89 1.51
C LEU A 80 22.36 17.68 2.60
N LEU A 81 22.49 17.24 3.85
CA LEU A 81 21.96 17.90 5.05
C LEU A 81 23.04 17.97 6.13
N GLU A 82 22.87 18.90 7.06
CA GLU A 82 23.60 18.96 8.31
C GLU A 82 22.72 18.48 9.46
N LYS A 83 23.30 17.83 10.46
CA LYS A 83 22.56 17.32 11.61
C LYS A 83 21.79 18.41 12.34
N SER A 84 22.35 19.61 12.45
CA SER A 84 21.71 20.78 13.04
C SER A 84 20.42 21.22 12.33
N GLU A 85 20.25 20.86 11.07
CA GLU A 85 19.07 21.24 10.29
C GLU A 85 17.84 20.38 10.56
N VAL A 86 18.02 19.25 11.23
CA VAL A 86 16.95 18.26 11.47
C VAL A 86 16.68 18.02 12.96
N GLN A 87 17.68 18.21 13.84
CA GLN A 87 17.59 17.80 15.24
C GLN A 87 16.62 18.63 16.07
N ASP A 88 16.45 19.92 15.74
CA ASP A 88 15.63 20.86 16.52
C ASP A 88 14.23 21.07 15.94
N LEU A 89 13.85 20.28 14.92
CA LEU A 89 12.53 20.35 14.32
C LEU A 89 11.51 19.50 15.10
N ASN A 90 10.25 19.93 15.03
CA ASN A 90 9.16 19.19 15.63
C ASN A 90 8.65 18.09 14.66
N TRP A 91 8.92 16.84 15.00
CA TRP A 91 8.53 15.66 14.25
C TRP A 91 7.31 14.93 14.87
N GLY A 92 6.63 15.55 15.83
CA GLY A 92 5.61 14.93 16.68
C GLY A 92 6.19 14.59 18.06
N THR A 93 5.31 14.42 19.03
CA THR A 93 5.69 14.18 20.44
C THR A 93 5.47 12.75 20.89
N GLU A 94 4.64 12.00 20.16
CA GLU A 94 4.24 10.65 20.54
C GLU A 94 4.99 9.62 19.69
N PRO A 95 5.97 8.89 20.23
CA PRO A 95 6.79 7.98 19.43
C PRO A 95 6.00 6.79 18.84
N ARG A 96 4.86 6.44 19.45
CA ARG A 96 3.99 5.34 19.01
C ARG A 96 3.15 5.69 17.78
N TYR A 97 2.96 6.99 17.47
CA TYR A 97 2.08 7.43 16.41
C TYR A 97 2.72 8.48 15.52
N VAL A 98 2.40 8.43 14.22
CA VAL A 98 2.79 9.45 13.27
C VAL A 98 1.89 10.68 13.44
N ASP A 99 2.49 11.84 13.60
CA ASP A 99 1.82 13.14 13.50
C ASP A 99 2.07 13.71 12.09
N TYR A 100 1.19 13.38 11.14
CA TYR A 100 1.34 13.79 9.75
C TYR A 100 1.36 15.30 9.57
N GLY A 101 0.65 16.07 10.40
CA GLY A 101 0.69 17.53 10.37
C GLY A 101 2.10 18.06 10.64
N LYS A 102 2.77 17.54 11.67
CA LYS A 102 4.15 17.91 11.99
C LYS A 102 5.15 17.42 10.95
N ILE A 103 4.94 16.24 10.41
CA ILE A 103 5.76 15.72 9.31
C ILE A 103 5.66 16.66 8.10
N TYR A 104 4.45 17.04 7.70
CA TYR A 104 4.22 17.94 6.56
C TYR A 104 4.91 19.29 6.76
N GLU A 105 4.76 19.92 7.93
CA GLU A 105 5.37 21.22 8.27
C GLU A 105 6.90 21.18 8.19
N SER A 106 7.52 20.13 8.71
CA SER A 106 8.97 20.04 8.88
C SER A 106 9.69 19.45 7.66
N ARG A 107 9.11 18.42 7.02
CA ARG A 107 9.82 17.54 6.06
C ARG A 107 10.19 18.25 4.77
N PHE A 108 9.25 18.94 4.14
CA PHE A 108 9.51 19.58 2.86
C PHE A 108 10.51 20.72 2.93
N ALA A 109 10.55 21.46 4.06
CA ALA A 109 11.56 22.50 4.27
C ALA A 109 12.98 21.92 4.34
N VAL A 110 13.16 20.77 4.96
CA VAL A 110 14.44 20.05 5.03
C VAL A 110 14.81 19.48 3.66
N LEU A 111 13.87 18.84 2.99
CA LEU A 111 14.10 18.23 1.67
C LEU A 111 14.41 19.28 0.59
N GLN A 112 13.88 20.51 0.71
CA GLN A 112 14.26 21.63 -0.15
C GLN A 112 15.76 21.93 -0.04
N LYS A 113 16.31 21.97 1.19
CA LYS A 113 17.76 22.20 1.41
C LYS A 113 18.61 21.09 0.78
N ALA A 114 18.15 19.84 0.90
CA ALA A 114 18.82 18.70 0.27
C ALA A 114 18.83 18.84 -1.26
N LYS A 115 17.71 19.27 -1.87
CA LYS A 115 17.60 19.56 -3.31
C LYS A 115 18.55 20.70 -3.72
N ASP A 116 18.58 21.81 -2.98
CA ASP A 116 19.41 22.97 -3.31
C ASP A 116 20.91 22.62 -3.35
N ARG A 117 21.36 21.71 -2.47
CA ARG A 117 22.76 21.22 -2.47
C ARG A 117 23.00 20.13 -3.50
N GLY A 118 22.04 19.25 -3.70
CA GLY A 118 22.20 18.03 -4.51
C GLY A 118 21.90 18.20 -5.98
N TRP A 119 21.01 19.09 -6.38
CA TRP A 119 20.54 19.20 -7.76
C TRP A 119 21.65 19.37 -8.81
N VAL A 120 22.60 20.26 -8.52
CA VAL A 120 23.75 20.48 -9.41
C VAL A 120 24.80 19.38 -9.25
N ARG A 121 25.05 18.94 -8.01
CA ARG A 121 26.03 17.90 -7.68
C ARG A 121 25.69 16.57 -8.35
N ASP A 122 24.43 16.17 -8.28
CA ASP A 122 23.94 14.85 -8.75
C ASP A 122 23.38 14.92 -10.18
N ARG A 123 23.65 15.98 -10.93
CA ARG A 123 23.06 16.32 -12.24
C ARG A 123 23.03 15.15 -13.22
N GLU A 124 24.14 14.43 -13.34
CA GLU A 124 24.24 13.30 -14.30
C GLU A 124 23.36 12.13 -13.87
N ALA A 125 23.35 11.78 -12.58
CA ALA A 125 22.53 10.72 -12.03
C ALA A 125 21.04 11.06 -12.10
N VAL A 126 20.67 12.32 -11.82
CA VAL A 126 19.31 12.84 -11.95
C VAL A 126 18.85 12.78 -13.42
N ALA A 127 19.71 13.18 -14.37
CA ALA A 127 19.37 13.11 -15.79
C ALA A 127 19.16 11.67 -16.27
N ALA A 128 19.96 10.72 -15.80
CA ALA A 128 19.77 9.30 -16.09
C ALA A 128 18.44 8.80 -15.51
N PHE A 129 18.13 9.14 -14.25
CA PHE A 129 16.85 8.80 -13.60
C PHE A 129 15.65 9.39 -14.35
N GLN A 130 15.73 10.64 -14.80
CA GLN A 130 14.69 11.28 -15.60
C GLN A 130 14.46 10.56 -16.94
N ALA A 131 15.53 10.16 -17.61
CA ALA A 131 15.44 9.42 -18.87
C ALA A 131 14.76 8.05 -18.68
N GLU A 132 15.11 7.35 -17.61
CA GLU A 132 14.55 6.04 -17.24
C GLU A 132 13.07 6.11 -16.86
N ASN A 133 12.66 7.23 -16.26
CA ASN A 133 11.30 7.47 -15.76
C ASN A 133 10.53 8.52 -16.58
N SER A 134 10.94 8.73 -17.83
CA SER A 134 10.40 9.79 -18.72
C SER A 134 8.89 9.68 -19.02
N ARG A 135 8.28 8.52 -18.77
CA ARG A 135 6.86 8.27 -19.04
C ARG A 135 5.91 8.82 -17.96
N TRP A 136 6.39 8.99 -16.73
CA TRP A 136 5.52 9.41 -15.62
C TRP A 136 6.09 10.59 -14.84
N LEU A 137 7.41 10.65 -14.65
CA LEU A 137 8.08 11.61 -13.77
C LEU A 137 7.86 13.07 -14.18
N PRO A 138 7.90 13.46 -15.46
CA PRO A 138 7.63 14.84 -15.87
C PRO A 138 6.21 15.33 -15.55
N ASP A 139 5.21 14.45 -15.70
CA ASP A 139 3.83 14.78 -15.39
C ASP A 139 3.59 14.81 -13.89
N TYR A 140 4.14 13.87 -13.13
CA TYR A 140 4.09 13.87 -11.67
C TYR A 140 4.74 15.13 -11.07
N ALA A 141 5.95 15.46 -11.52
CA ALA A 141 6.66 16.62 -10.98
C ALA A 141 5.93 17.94 -11.27
N LEU A 142 5.39 18.09 -12.49
CA LEU A 142 4.58 19.24 -12.84
C LEU A 142 3.25 19.27 -12.06
N TYR A 143 2.58 18.14 -11.91
CA TYR A 143 1.36 18.01 -11.11
C TYR A 143 1.57 18.47 -9.68
N MET A 144 2.61 17.99 -9.01
CA MET A 144 2.93 18.36 -7.62
C MET A 144 3.35 19.82 -7.51
N ALA A 145 4.08 20.36 -8.49
CA ALA A 145 4.42 21.78 -8.55
C ALA A 145 3.16 22.65 -8.68
N CYS A 146 2.23 22.27 -9.54
CA CYS A 146 0.93 22.93 -9.68
C CYS A 146 0.11 22.82 -8.38
N LYS A 147 0.05 21.63 -7.74
CA LYS A 147 -0.64 21.49 -6.45
C LYS A 147 -0.10 22.46 -5.41
N ARG A 148 1.22 22.56 -5.28
CA ARG A 148 1.86 23.52 -4.37
C ARG A 148 1.52 24.97 -4.72
N HIS A 149 1.53 25.32 -6.00
CA HIS A 149 1.17 26.65 -6.52
C HIS A 149 -0.28 27.02 -6.19
N PHE A 150 -1.21 26.06 -6.33
CA PHE A 150 -2.63 26.25 -6.03
C PHE A 150 -3.02 25.90 -4.58
N GLY A 151 -2.06 25.92 -3.64
CA GLY A 151 -2.31 25.74 -2.21
C GLY A 151 -2.74 24.31 -1.82
N MET A 152 -2.22 23.30 -2.50
CA MET A 152 -2.52 21.87 -2.30
C MET A 152 -3.98 21.47 -2.57
N ARG A 153 -4.77 22.31 -3.23
CA ARG A 153 -6.14 21.96 -3.67
C ARG A 153 -6.13 20.83 -4.69
N SER A 154 -7.26 20.12 -4.78
CA SER A 154 -7.47 19.15 -5.87
C SER A 154 -7.26 19.82 -7.23
N TRP A 155 -6.69 19.10 -8.19
CA TRP A 155 -6.51 19.63 -9.54
C TRP A 155 -7.84 20.00 -10.20
N THR A 156 -8.94 19.37 -9.82
CA THR A 156 -10.29 19.69 -10.29
C THR A 156 -10.75 21.09 -9.88
N GLU A 157 -10.11 21.68 -8.87
CA GLU A 157 -10.42 23.00 -8.32
C GLU A 157 -9.41 24.08 -8.71
N TRP A 158 -8.40 23.76 -9.53
CA TRP A 158 -7.42 24.77 -9.97
C TRP A 158 -8.09 25.85 -10.79
N GLU A 159 -7.79 27.10 -10.48
CA GLU A 159 -8.46 28.27 -11.03
C GLU A 159 -8.15 28.48 -12.52
N ASP A 160 -6.91 28.16 -12.96
CA ASP A 160 -6.55 28.20 -14.38
C ASP A 160 -7.04 26.92 -15.09
N ALA A 161 -8.14 27.05 -15.83
CA ALA A 161 -8.73 25.93 -16.57
C ALA A 161 -7.82 25.40 -17.68
N ASP A 162 -6.83 26.16 -18.15
CA ASP A 162 -5.94 25.69 -19.21
C ASP A 162 -4.98 24.63 -18.71
N ILE A 163 -4.38 24.85 -17.52
CA ILE A 163 -3.53 23.83 -16.90
C ILE A 163 -4.35 22.70 -16.29
N ARG A 164 -5.50 23.00 -15.69
CA ARG A 164 -6.40 21.99 -15.13
C ARG A 164 -6.78 20.94 -16.17
N LEU A 165 -7.14 21.35 -17.37
CA LEU A 165 -7.58 20.49 -18.47
C LEU A 165 -6.43 20.14 -19.45
N ARG A 166 -5.19 20.49 -19.14
CA ARG A 166 -3.99 20.21 -19.97
C ARG A 166 -4.22 20.58 -21.46
N LYS A 167 -4.83 21.74 -21.72
CA LYS A 167 -5.36 22.09 -23.04
C LYS A 167 -4.36 22.07 -24.21
N SER A 168 -3.08 22.32 -23.94
CA SER A 168 -2.05 22.22 -24.95
C SER A 168 -0.64 22.02 -24.39
N PRO A 169 0.31 21.52 -25.19
CA PRO A 169 1.71 21.41 -24.79
C PRO A 169 2.34 22.74 -24.35
N GLU A 170 1.93 23.85 -24.95
CA GLU A 170 2.44 25.20 -24.64
C GLU A 170 2.01 25.64 -23.23
N VAL A 171 0.80 25.27 -22.81
CA VAL A 171 0.33 25.51 -21.42
C VAL A 171 1.20 24.73 -20.44
N LEU A 172 1.47 23.45 -20.70
CA LEU A 172 2.33 22.63 -19.84
C LEU A 172 3.74 23.22 -19.75
N GLU A 173 4.31 23.66 -20.88
CA GLU A 173 5.67 24.24 -20.90
C GLU A 173 5.72 25.60 -20.18
N ARG A 174 4.68 26.42 -20.32
CA ARG A 174 4.53 27.66 -19.56
C ARG A 174 4.59 27.39 -18.03
N TYR A 175 3.85 26.38 -17.56
CA TYR A 175 3.85 26.04 -16.14
C TYR A 175 5.15 25.37 -15.69
N ARG A 176 5.79 24.54 -16.51
CA ARG A 176 7.16 24.01 -16.20
C ARG A 176 8.16 25.13 -16.04
N THR A 177 8.08 26.16 -16.85
CA THR A 177 8.95 27.33 -16.75
C THR A 177 8.62 28.18 -15.53
N LEU A 178 7.35 28.46 -15.28
CA LEU A 178 6.86 29.22 -14.14
C LEU A 178 7.22 28.60 -12.79
N LEU A 179 7.09 27.27 -12.69
CA LEU A 179 7.24 26.49 -11.46
C LEU A 179 8.52 25.65 -11.45
N ARG A 180 9.55 26.11 -12.17
CA ARG A 180 10.77 25.34 -12.40
C ARG A 180 11.39 24.79 -11.12
N ASP A 181 11.49 25.60 -10.08
CA ASP A 181 12.11 25.17 -8.81
C ASP A 181 11.34 24.06 -8.12
N ASP A 182 10.02 24.12 -8.12
CA ASP A 182 9.16 23.08 -7.59
C ASP A 182 9.19 21.80 -8.45
N VAL A 183 9.22 21.93 -9.79
CA VAL A 183 9.39 20.76 -10.69
C VAL A 183 10.73 20.07 -10.44
N GLU A 184 11.80 20.85 -10.28
CA GLU A 184 13.11 20.31 -9.94
C GLU A 184 13.11 19.66 -8.54
N LEU A 185 12.42 20.25 -7.55
CA LEU A 185 12.24 19.66 -6.22
C LEU A 185 11.59 18.30 -6.30
N PHE A 186 10.38 18.21 -6.86
CA PHE A 186 9.66 16.94 -6.89
C PHE A 186 10.35 15.88 -7.75
N THR A 187 11.06 16.27 -8.80
CA THR A 187 11.94 15.37 -9.55
C THR A 187 13.07 14.83 -8.69
N TYR A 188 13.75 15.71 -7.94
CA TYR A 188 14.89 15.32 -7.08
C TYR A 188 14.45 14.45 -5.92
N LEU A 189 13.27 14.71 -5.32
CA LEU A 189 12.72 13.86 -4.27
C LEU A 189 12.46 12.43 -4.76
N GLN A 190 11.98 12.26 -5.98
CA GLN A 190 11.81 10.93 -6.54
C GLN A 190 13.15 10.24 -6.80
N PHE A 191 14.15 10.97 -7.30
CA PHE A 191 15.52 10.44 -7.43
C PHE A 191 16.07 9.97 -6.07
N LEU A 192 15.93 10.76 -5.00
CA LEU A 192 16.36 10.38 -3.66
C LEU A 192 15.62 9.16 -3.12
N PHE A 193 14.29 9.12 -3.28
CA PHE A 193 13.49 7.98 -2.84
C PHE A 193 13.94 6.69 -3.53
N TYR A 194 14.00 6.67 -4.86
CA TYR A 194 14.37 5.47 -5.62
C TYR A 194 15.81 5.05 -5.36
N ARG A 195 16.72 5.99 -5.14
CA ARG A 195 18.10 5.71 -4.76
C ARG A 195 18.20 4.98 -3.42
N GLN A 196 17.43 5.40 -2.41
CA GLN A 196 17.40 4.75 -1.11
C GLN A 196 16.63 3.43 -1.17
N TRP A 197 15.49 3.42 -1.87
CA TRP A 197 14.68 2.22 -2.03
C TRP A 197 15.44 1.07 -2.73
N ASN A 198 16.12 1.36 -3.83
CA ASN A 198 16.88 0.35 -4.54
C ASN A 198 18.00 -0.25 -3.67
N LYS A 199 18.70 0.57 -2.90
CA LYS A 199 19.70 0.07 -1.93
C LYS A 199 19.09 -0.87 -0.89
N LEU A 200 17.94 -0.50 -0.32
CA LEU A 200 17.23 -1.34 0.65
C LEU A 200 16.73 -2.63 0.01
N ARG A 201 16.16 -2.56 -1.20
CA ARG A 201 15.68 -3.73 -1.93
C ARG A 201 16.80 -4.70 -2.28
N ASP A 202 17.95 -4.20 -2.72
CA ASP A 202 19.14 -5.03 -2.98
C ASP A 202 19.63 -5.71 -1.68
N TYR A 203 19.58 -5.01 -0.56
CA TYR A 203 19.91 -5.58 0.75
C TYR A 203 18.95 -6.70 1.15
N LEU A 204 17.63 -6.50 0.99
CA LEU A 204 16.60 -7.51 1.24
C LEU A 204 16.81 -8.75 0.37
N HIS A 205 17.12 -8.57 -0.92
CA HIS A 205 17.43 -9.67 -1.82
C HIS A 205 18.70 -10.43 -1.40
N GLY A 206 19.72 -9.73 -0.89
CA GLY A 206 20.92 -10.34 -0.31
C GLY A 206 20.63 -11.23 0.92
N LEU A 207 19.49 -10.98 1.61
CA LEU A 207 19.00 -11.78 2.73
C LEU A 207 17.94 -12.83 2.33
N ASP A 208 17.68 -13.01 1.03
CA ASP A 208 16.62 -13.89 0.50
C ASP A 208 15.19 -13.45 0.95
N ILE A 209 14.97 -12.16 1.15
CA ILE A 209 13.68 -11.58 1.51
C ILE A 209 13.05 -10.92 0.30
N GLN A 210 11.81 -11.27 -0.01
CA GLN A 210 11.01 -10.68 -1.08
C GLN A 210 10.05 -9.63 -0.52
N VAL A 211 9.86 -8.55 -1.26
CA VAL A 211 8.91 -7.50 -0.93
C VAL A 211 7.55 -7.82 -1.55
N ILE A 212 6.54 -7.95 -0.70
CA ILE A 212 5.14 -8.00 -1.13
C ILE A 212 4.60 -6.57 -1.04
N GLY A 213 4.26 -5.99 -2.18
CA GLY A 213 3.60 -4.68 -2.24
C GLY A 213 2.11 -4.80 -2.47
N ASP A 214 1.43 -3.70 -2.24
CA ASP A 214 -0.01 -3.60 -2.39
C ASP A 214 -0.35 -2.65 -3.54
N LEU A 215 -1.21 -3.09 -4.43
CA LEU A 215 -1.66 -2.35 -5.60
C LEU A 215 -3.16 -2.09 -5.50
N PRO A 216 -3.58 -0.90 -5.04
CA PRO A 216 -5.00 -0.55 -5.02
C PRO A 216 -5.60 -0.68 -6.40
N ILE A 217 -6.80 -1.28 -6.53
CA ILE A 217 -7.43 -1.43 -7.85
C ILE A 217 -7.68 -0.06 -8.49
N TYR A 218 -8.14 0.92 -7.71
CA TYR A 218 -8.39 2.28 -8.18
C TYR A 218 -7.24 3.23 -7.87
N VAL A 219 -7.29 4.40 -8.50
CA VAL A 219 -6.41 5.54 -8.22
C VAL A 219 -7.22 6.71 -7.67
N ALA A 220 -6.59 7.60 -6.91
CA ALA A 220 -7.27 8.77 -6.41
C ALA A 220 -7.65 9.71 -7.56
N MET A 221 -8.85 10.33 -7.49
CA MET A 221 -9.24 11.38 -8.45
C MET A 221 -8.21 12.51 -8.43
N ASP A 222 -7.76 12.91 -7.26
CA ASP A 222 -6.70 13.91 -7.08
C ASP A 222 -5.31 13.27 -7.18
N SER A 223 -4.95 12.86 -8.39
CA SER A 223 -3.66 12.23 -8.71
C SER A 223 -3.11 12.70 -10.06
N ALA A 224 -1.79 12.60 -10.20
CA ALA A 224 -1.10 12.82 -11.47
C ALA A 224 -1.57 11.84 -12.55
N ASP A 225 -1.95 10.63 -12.16
CA ASP A 225 -2.41 9.58 -13.08
C ASP A 225 -3.70 9.99 -13.78
N VAL A 226 -4.69 10.49 -13.04
CA VAL A 226 -5.98 10.93 -13.60
C VAL A 226 -5.81 12.25 -14.34
N TRP A 227 -5.04 13.18 -13.80
CA TRP A 227 -4.78 14.47 -14.45
C TRP A 227 -4.01 14.32 -15.78
N ALA A 228 -3.06 13.38 -15.84
CA ALA A 228 -2.24 13.16 -17.02
C ALA A 228 -2.97 12.39 -18.14
N GLU A 229 -3.78 11.41 -17.79
CA GLU A 229 -4.47 10.52 -18.74
C GLU A 229 -5.98 10.40 -18.40
N PRO A 230 -6.73 11.54 -18.37
CA PRO A 230 -8.14 11.54 -17.95
C PRO A 230 -9.03 10.66 -18.84
N GLU A 231 -8.64 10.45 -20.08
CA GLU A 231 -9.32 9.56 -21.02
C GLU A 231 -9.28 8.07 -20.65
N SER A 232 -8.46 7.69 -19.71
CA SER A 232 -8.43 6.33 -19.15
C SER A 232 -9.55 6.08 -18.14
N PHE A 233 -10.31 7.11 -17.79
CA PHE A 233 -11.34 7.08 -16.76
C PHE A 233 -12.68 7.53 -17.30
N GLN A 234 -13.77 7.19 -16.59
CA GLN A 234 -15.15 7.60 -16.92
C GLN A 234 -15.40 9.03 -16.43
N LEU A 235 -14.87 9.99 -17.17
CA LEU A 235 -15.00 11.42 -16.92
C LEU A 235 -15.71 12.10 -18.10
N ASP A 236 -16.40 13.20 -17.80
CA ASP A 236 -16.96 14.06 -18.84
C ASP A 236 -15.90 15.02 -19.45
N ASP A 237 -16.32 15.88 -20.39
CA ASP A 237 -15.43 16.85 -21.06
C ASP A 237 -14.84 17.92 -20.11
N GLN A 238 -15.37 18.04 -18.90
CA GLN A 238 -14.84 18.91 -17.85
C GLN A 238 -14.02 18.12 -16.81
N CYS A 239 -13.74 16.86 -17.10
CA CYS A 239 -13.06 15.92 -16.22
C CYS A 239 -13.79 15.67 -14.87
N VAL A 240 -15.13 15.74 -14.89
CA VAL A 240 -15.96 15.37 -13.74
C VAL A 240 -16.36 13.90 -13.87
N PRO A 241 -16.23 13.07 -12.81
CA PRO A 241 -16.69 11.70 -12.85
C PRO A 241 -18.20 11.60 -13.10
N THR A 242 -18.63 10.66 -13.91
CA THR A 242 -20.06 10.33 -14.08
C THR A 242 -20.51 9.42 -12.93
N GLU A 243 -19.66 8.47 -12.59
CA GLU A 243 -19.81 7.54 -11.50
C GLU A 243 -18.47 7.33 -10.79
N VAL A 244 -18.52 6.88 -9.55
CA VAL A 244 -17.34 6.63 -8.72
C VAL A 244 -17.40 5.25 -8.08
N SER A 245 -16.27 4.77 -7.60
CA SER A 245 -16.14 3.47 -6.96
C SER A 245 -16.72 3.43 -5.55
N GLY A 246 -17.19 2.25 -5.17
CA GLY A 246 -17.63 1.96 -3.82
C GLY A 246 -17.83 0.47 -3.60
N VAL A 247 -18.44 0.13 -2.47
CA VAL A 247 -18.91 -1.20 -2.11
C VAL A 247 -20.36 -1.09 -1.68
N PRO A 248 -21.24 -2.02 -2.10
CA PRO A 248 -22.65 -1.96 -1.74
C PRO A 248 -22.85 -2.09 -0.23
N PRO A 249 -24.03 -1.67 0.28
CA PRO A 249 -24.43 -2.02 1.63
C PRO A 249 -24.29 -3.51 1.91
N ASP A 250 -23.71 -3.84 3.03
CA ASP A 250 -23.50 -5.20 3.49
C ASP A 250 -23.79 -5.32 4.99
N TYR A 251 -23.47 -6.46 5.57
CA TYR A 251 -23.67 -6.73 6.99
C TYR A 251 -22.83 -5.82 7.92
N PHE A 252 -21.68 -5.34 7.42
CA PHE A 252 -20.75 -4.49 8.16
C PHE A 252 -21.08 -2.99 8.02
N SER A 253 -21.67 -2.58 6.90
CA SER A 253 -22.01 -1.19 6.60
C SER A 253 -23.38 -1.07 5.93
N ALA A 254 -24.38 -0.57 6.65
CA ALA A 254 -25.72 -0.32 6.12
C ALA A 254 -25.77 0.77 5.03
N GLU A 255 -24.74 1.62 4.94
CA GLU A 255 -24.60 2.67 3.93
C GLU A 255 -23.68 2.21 2.76
N GLY A 256 -23.04 1.04 2.88
CA GLY A 256 -21.93 0.65 2.04
C GLY A 256 -20.69 1.50 2.29
N GLN A 257 -19.71 1.41 1.39
CA GLN A 257 -18.51 2.25 1.45
C GLN A 257 -18.42 3.04 0.15
N LEU A 258 -18.47 4.37 0.24
CA LEU A 258 -18.24 5.26 -0.88
C LEU A 258 -16.75 5.62 -0.92
N TRP A 259 -16.01 5.04 -1.87
CA TRP A 259 -14.57 5.29 -2.01
C TRP A 259 -14.27 6.54 -2.82
N GLY A 260 -15.14 6.86 -3.79
CA GLY A 260 -15.06 8.11 -4.56
C GLY A 260 -13.97 8.14 -5.64
N ASN A 261 -13.28 7.03 -5.91
CA ASN A 261 -12.29 6.97 -6.98
C ASN A 261 -12.98 6.97 -8.35
N PRO A 262 -12.39 7.57 -9.40
CA PRO A 262 -12.93 7.48 -10.76
C PRO A 262 -12.88 6.05 -11.28
N LEU A 263 -13.90 5.66 -12.03
CA LEU A 263 -13.97 4.36 -12.66
C LEU A 263 -13.17 4.33 -13.97
N TYR A 264 -12.62 3.18 -14.31
CA TYR A 264 -11.86 3.00 -15.55
C TYR A 264 -12.76 2.96 -16.79
N ALA A 265 -12.33 3.54 -17.90
CA ALA A 265 -12.93 3.40 -19.21
C ALA A 265 -12.51 2.05 -19.84
N TRP A 266 -13.04 0.95 -19.31
CA TRP A 266 -12.60 -0.41 -19.64
C TRP A 266 -12.65 -0.76 -21.11
N ASP A 267 -13.69 -0.32 -21.84
CA ASP A 267 -13.83 -0.57 -23.28
C ASP A 267 -12.70 0.06 -24.07
N ARG A 268 -12.30 1.31 -23.70
CA ARG A 268 -11.18 2.02 -24.32
C ARG A 268 -9.85 1.34 -23.98
N MET A 269 -9.66 0.97 -22.70
CA MET A 269 -8.45 0.26 -22.28
C MET A 269 -8.31 -1.10 -22.96
N GLN A 270 -9.41 -1.82 -23.17
CA GLN A 270 -9.39 -3.09 -23.88
C GLN A 270 -9.06 -2.88 -25.36
N ALA A 271 -9.55 -1.82 -25.98
CA ALA A 271 -9.27 -1.51 -27.38
C ALA A 271 -7.79 -1.14 -27.63
N ASP A 272 -7.08 -0.59 -26.63
CA ASP A 272 -5.64 -0.30 -26.70
C ASP A 272 -4.75 -1.42 -26.14
N GLY A 273 -5.34 -2.56 -25.77
CA GLY A 273 -4.62 -3.72 -25.20
C GLY A 273 -4.21 -3.53 -23.73
N PHE A 274 -4.91 -2.71 -22.98
CA PHE A 274 -4.67 -2.40 -21.54
C PHE A 274 -3.32 -1.74 -21.28
N GLY A 275 -2.85 -0.91 -22.20
CA GLY A 275 -1.54 -0.26 -22.12
C GLY A 275 -1.31 0.50 -20.81
N TRP A 276 -2.32 1.18 -20.28
CA TRP A 276 -2.26 1.87 -19.00
C TRP A 276 -1.97 0.91 -17.83
N TRP A 277 -2.66 -0.23 -17.77
CA TRP A 277 -2.45 -1.25 -16.73
C TRP A 277 -1.10 -1.95 -16.85
N ILE A 278 -0.62 -2.21 -18.06
CA ILE A 278 0.72 -2.75 -18.30
C ILE A 278 1.77 -1.79 -17.73
N ARG A 279 1.66 -0.48 -18.01
CA ARG A 279 2.60 0.52 -17.46
C ARG A 279 2.52 0.60 -15.94
N ARG A 280 1.32 0.54 -15.36
CA ARG A 280 1.12 0.55 -13.91
C ARG A 280 1.80 -0.64 -13.23
N VAL A 281 1.62 -1.84 -13.75
CA VAL A 281 2.25 -3.05 -13.20
C VAL A 281 3.75 -3.03 -13.43
N ASP A 282 4.25 -2.53 -14.57
CA ASP A 282 5.68 -2.32 -14.80
C ASP A 282 6.29 -1.39 -13.73
N GLY A 283 5.62 -0.28 -13.43
CA GLY A 283 6.04 0.62 -12.36
C GLY A 283 6.06 -0.05 -10.98
N ALA A 284 5.00 -0.79 -10.64
CA ALA A 284 4.92 -1.52 -9.38
C ALA A 284 5.98 -2.63 -9.26
N SER A 285 6.36 -3.28 -10.36
CA SER A 285 7.39 -4.33 -10.38
C SER A 285 8.80 -3.80 -10.05
N LYS A 286 9.03 -2.50 -10.22
CA LYS A 286 10.28 -1.82 -9.79
C LYS A 286 10.36 -1.64 -8.29
N LEU A 287 9.21 -1.63 -7.63
CA LEU A 287 9.11 -1.51 -6.18
C LEU A 287 8.98 -2.88 -5.49
N TYR A 288 8.25 -3.82 -6.08
CA TYR A 288 7.82 -5.05 -5.41
C TYR A 288 8.21 -6.30 -6.20
N ASP A 289 8.42 -7.41 -5.48
CA ASP A 289 8.70 -8.74 -6.05
C ASP A 289 7.43 -9.57 -6.19
N VAL A 290 6.44 -9.28 -5.34
CA VAL A 290 5.11 -9.86 -5.37
C VAL A 290 4.11 -8.72 -5.24
N ILE A 291 3.07 -8.70 -6.05
CA ILE A 291 2.04 -7.67 -6.04
C ILE A 291 0.72 -8.26 -5.53
N ARG A 292 0.24 -7.79 -4.39
CA ARG A 292 -1.12 -8.02 -3.95
C ARG A 292 -2.04 -7.04 -4.69
N ILE A 293 -2.95 -7.56 -5.48
CA ILE A 293 -3.98 -6.76 -6.15
C ILE A 293 -5.13 -6.60 -5.15
N ASP A 294 -5.27 -5.39 -4.65
CA ASP A 294 -6.34 -5.01 -3.74
C ASP A 294 -7.68 -4.98 -4.47
N HIS A 295 -8.74 -5.45 -3.82
CA HIS A 295 -10.09 -5.54 -4.36
C HIS A 295 -10.17 -6.25 -5.73
N PHE A 296 -9.51 -7.41 -5.88
CA PHE A 296 -9.43 -8.18 -7.13
C PHE A 296 -10.80 -8.50 -7.74
N ARG A 297 -11.83 -8.64 -6.89
CA ARG A 297 -13.20 -8.85 -7.36
C ARG A 297 -13.71 -7.79 -8.32
N GLY A 298 -13.19 -6.55 -8.21
CA GLY A 298 -13.55 -5.43 -9.08
C GLY A 298 -13.21 -5.68 -10.56
N PHE A 299 -12.33 -6.64 -10.85
CA PHE A 299 -12.09 -7.08 -12.23
C PHE A 299 -13.21 -7.99 -12.77
N GLU A 300 -13.95 -8.68 -11.91
CA GLU A 300 -15.12 -9.44 -12.34
C GLU A 300 -16.35 -8.52 -12.45
N ALA A 301 -16.66 -7.81 -11.36
CA ALA A 301 -17.71 -6.80 -11.32
C ALA A 301 -17.39 -5.79 -10.20
N TYR A 302 -17.63 -4.53 -10.47
CA TYR A 302 -17.42 -3.44 -9.55
C TYR A 302 -18.72 -2.70 -9.24
N TRP A 303 -18.77 -2.06 -8.08
CA TRP A 303 -19.91 -1.27 -7.64
C TRP A 303 -19.73 0.18 -8.08
N ALA A 304 -20.57 0.63 -9.00
CA ALA A 304 -20.57 1.99 -9.53
C ALA A 304 -21.65 2.81 -8.80
N VAL A 305 -21.25 3.95 -8.27
CA VAL A 305 -22.15 4.87 -7.54
C VAL A 305 -22.21 6.19 -8.31
N PRO A 306 -23.40 6.75 -8.59
CA PRO A 306 -23.54 8.04 -9.26
C PRO A 306 -22.73 9.12 -8.54
N TYR A 307 -21.99 9.93 -9.29
CA TYR A 307 -21.19 11.01 -8.72
C TYR A 307 -22.08 12.04 -8.01
N GLY A 308 -21.67 12.47 -6.81
CA GLY A 308 -22.41 13.38 -5.96
C GLY A 308 -23.26 12.70 -4.89
N GLU A 309 -23.40 11.39 -4.89
CA GLU A 309 -24.01 10.65 -3.78
C GLU A 309 -23.13 10.75 -2.53
N THR A 310 -23.75 10.68 -1.37
CA THR A 310 -23.07 10.73 -0.06
C THR A 310 -22.89 9.36 0.58
N THR A 311 -23.52 8.32 0.00
CA THR A 311 -23.44 6.92 0.44
C THR A 311 -23.33 6.01 -0.78
N ALA A 312 -22.99 4.76 -0.59
CA ALA A 312 -22.92 3.78 -1.67
C ALA A 312 -24.25 3.07 -1.96
N LYS A 313 -25.37 3.46 -1.35
CA LYS A 313 -26.66 2.75 -1.47
C LYS A 313 -27.23 2.72 -2.88
N ASN A 314 -27.11 3.83 -3.58
CA ASN A 314 -27.74 4.00 -4.91
C ASN A 314 -26.86 3.54 -6.07
N GLY A 315 -25.87 2.69 -5.79
CA GLY A 315 -25.00 2.14 -6.82
C GLY A 315 -25.62 0.93 -7.54
N HIS A 316 -24.87 0.40 -8.50
CA HIS A 316 -25.22 -0.79 -9.24
C HIS A 316 -23.96 -1.57 -9.65
N TRP A 317 -24.12 -2.87 -9.91
CA TRP A 317 -23.03 -3.72 -10.38
C TRP A 317 -22.78 -3.52 -11.87
N VAL A 318 -21.51 -3.29 -12.21
CA VAL A 318 -21.01 -3.21 -13.57
C VAL A 318 -19.96 -4.29 -13.78
N LYS A 319 -20.03 -5.00 -14.93
CA LYS A 319 -19.08 -6.05 -15.25
C LYS A 319 -17.70 -5.46 -15.53
N GLY A 320 -16.68 -6.05 -14.92
CA GLY A 320 -15.29 -5.69 -15.14
C GLY A 320 -14.64 -6.40 -16.34
N PRO A 321 -13.35 -6.14 -16.60
CA PRO A 321 -12.61 -6.68 -17.74
C PRO A 321 -12.30 -8.20 -17.62
N GLY A 322 -12.36 -8.75 -16.40
CA GLY A 322 -12.14 -10.17 -16.15
C GLY A 322 -10.80 -10.69 -16.65
N MET A 323 -10.82 -11.88 -17.22
CA MET A 323 -9.64 -12.54 -17.79
C MET A 323 -9.02 -11.77 -18.97
N ASN A 324 -9.76 -10.87 -19.63
CA ASN A 324 -9.18 -10.05 -20.69
C ASN A 324 -8.02 -9.18 -20.17
N LEU A 325 -8.17 -8.61 -18.96
CA LEU A 325 -7.09 -7.87 -18.31
C LEU A 325 -6.09 -8.82 -17.61
N VAL A 326 -6.58 -9.72 -16.76
CA VAL A 326 -5.71 -10.57 -15.94
C VAL A 326 -4.80 -11.44 -16.82
N GLY A 327 -5.32 -11.96 -17.94
CA GLY A 327 -4.52 -12.72 -18.91
C GLY A 327 -3.46 -11.88 -19.59
N VAL A 328 -3.74 -10.60 -19.88
CA VAL A 328 -2.73 -9.66 -20.42
C VAL A 328 -1.63 -9.42 -19.38
N LEU A 329 -1.98 -9.11 -18.14
CA LEU A 329 -0.98 -8.82 -17.09
C LEU A 329 -0.09 -10.03 -16.80
N THR A 330 -0.67 -11.21 -16.62
CA THR A 330 0.11 -12.43 -16.37
C THR A 330 0.95 -12.85 -17.58
N GLY A 331 0.50 -12.57 -18.79
CA GLY A 331 1.23 -12.81 -20.03
C GLY A 331 2.42 -11.83 -20.24
N TRP A 332 2.24 -10.55 -19.92
CA TRP A 332 3.30 -9.55 -19.99
C TRP A 332 4.37 -9.71 -18.90
N PHE A 333 3.95 -10.15 -17.72
CA PHE A 333 4.82 -10.27 -16.54
C PHE A 333 4.91 -11.72 -16.03
N PRO A 334 5.37 -12.70 -16.83
CA PRO A 334 5.35 -14.13 -16.46
C PRO A 334 6.24 -14.46 -15.26
N GLN A 335 7.20 -13.58 -14.92
CA GLN A 335 8.08 -13.77 -13.77
C GLN A 335 7.56 -13.05 -12.51
N LEU A 336 6.63 -12.11 -12.65
CA LEU A 336 6.05 -11.38 -11.54
C LEU A 336 4.97 -12.24 -10.90
N ARG A 337 4.92 -12.21 -9.57
CA ARG A 337 3.89 -12.94 -8.81
C ARG A 337 2.82 -11.99 -8.36
N PHE A 338 1.59 -12.48 -8.41
CA PHE A 338 0.42 -11.75 -7.94
C PHE A 338 -0.28 -12.52 -6.83
N ILE A 339 -0.90 -11.79 -5.92
CA ILE A 339 -1.86 -12.28 -4.92
C ILE A 339 -3.17 -11.56 -5.21
N ALA A 340 -4.27 -12.28 -5.30
CA ALA A 340 -5.58 -11.71 -5.50
C ALA A 340 -6.27 -11.52 -4.14
N GLU A 341 -6.63 -10.27 -3.81
CA GLU A 341 -7.48 -10.02 -2.66
C GLU A 341 -8.94 -10.33 -3.04
N ASP A 342 -9.42 -11.48 -2.58
CA ASP A 342 -10.75 -12.04 -2.84
C ASP A 342 -11.61 -12.12 -1.58
N LEU A 343 -11.37 -11.23 -0.62
CA LEU A 343 -12.06 -11.22 0.67
C LEU A 343 -13.55 -10.81 0.54
N GLY A 344 -14.33 -11.10 1.58
CA GLY A 344 -15.76 -10.87 1.63
C GLY A 344 -16.56 -12.07 1.10
N TYR A 345 -17.72 -11.80 0.47
CA TYR A 345 -18.58 -12.84 -0.11
C TYR A 345 -18.29 -13.03 -1.60
N PRO A 346 -17.40 -13.97 -1.99
CA PRO A 346 -17.08 -14.21 -3.38
C PRO A 346 -18.28 -14.81 -4.12
N THR A 347 -18.76 -14.09 -5.14
CA THR A 347 -19.77 -14.62 -6.07
C THR A 347 -19.20 -15.79 -6.89
N PRO A 348 -20.06 -16.62 -7.53
CA PRO A 348 -19.58 -17.65 -8.45
C PRO A 348 -18.64 -17.10 -9.54
N GLY A 349 -18.90 -15.88 -10.06
CA GLY A 349 -18.06 -15.21 -11.04
C GLY A 349 -16.66 -14.88 -10.50
N VAL A 350 -16.56 -14.37 -9.27
CA VAL A 350 -15.26 -14.08 -8.63
C VAL A 350 -14.47 -15.37 -8.41
N ARG A 351 -15.12 -16.44 -7.95
CA ARG A 351 -14.45 -17.75 -7.78
C ARG A 351 -13.94 -18.30 -9.11
N GLN A 352 -14.74 -18.18 -10.17
CA GLN A 352 -14.35 -18.60 -11.51
C GLN A 352 -13.16 -17.78 -12.02
N LEU A 353 -13.19 -16.43 -11.87
CA LEU A 353 -12.09 -15.55 -12.25
C LEU A 353 -10.79 -15.92 -11.51
N LEU A 354 -10.87 -16.16 -10.20
CA LEU A 354 -9.71 -16.58 -9.41
C LEU A 354 -9.18 -17.94 -9.89
N GLN A 355 -10.05 -18.89 -10.16
CA GLN A 355 -9.67 -20.21 -10.68
C GLN A 355 -9.02 -20.11 -12.05
N ASP A 356 -9.61 -19.37 -12.99
CA ASP A 356 -9.11 -19.20 -14.36
C ASP A 356 -7.77 -18.46 -14.39
N SER A 357 -7.59 -17.50 -13.48
CA SER A 357 -6.34 -16.75 -13.36
C SER A 357 -5.18 -17.58 -12.78
N GLY A 358 -5.48 -18.61 -12.00
CA GLY A 358 -4.50 -19.41 -11.27
C GLY A 358 -3.78 -18.62 -10.14
N LEU A 359 -4.23 -17.41 -9.83
CA LEU A 359 -3.63 -16.59 -8.78
C LEU A 359 -4.00 -17.12 -7.38
N PRO A 360 -3.11 -17.03 -6.39
CA PRO A 360 -3.46 -17.33 -5.01
C PRO A 360 -4.43 -16.29 -4.46
N GLY A 361 -5.54 -16.74 -3.90
CA GLY A 361 -6.45 -15.91 -3.09
C GLY A 361 -6.01 -15.82 -1.64
N MET A 362 -6.73 -15.03 -0.86
CA MET A 362 -6.42 -14.76 0.54
C MET A 362 -7.34 -15.55 1.49
N LYS A 363 -6.78 -15.94 2.63
CA LYS A 363 -7.47 -16.57 3.75
C LYS A 363 -7.11 -15.84 5.03
N VAL A 364 -8.10 -15.27 5.71
CA VAL A 364 -7.93 -14.50 6.95
C VAL A 364 -8.47 -15.32 8.11
N LEU A 365 -7.62 -15.60 9.11
CA LEU A 365 -8.00 -16.43 10.27
C LEU A 365 -9.10 -15.80 11.12
N GLU A 366 -9.12 -14.48 11.28
CA GLU A 366 -10.19 -13.81 12.01
C GLU A 366 -11.59 -14.06 11.42
N PHE A 367 -11.67 -14.30 10.09
CA PHE A 367 -12.94 -14.66 9.43
C PHE A 367 -13.28 -16.14 9.51
N ALA A 368 -12.32 -16.98 9.97
CA ALA A 368 -12.52 -18.43 10.01
C ALA A 368 -13.45 -18.89 11.13
N PHE A 369 -13.58 -18.11 12.20
CA PHE A 369 -14.20 -18.53 13.43
C PHE A 369 -15.55 -17.89 13.70
N ASP A 370 -16.21 -17.33 12.67
CA ASP A 370 -17.61 -16.93 12.80
C ASP A 370 -18.49 -18.18 13.01
N SER A 371 -18.99 -18.33 14.23
CA SER A 371 -19.78 -19.48 14.63
C SER A 371 -21.15 -19.56 13.94
N ARG A 372 -21.55 -18.51 13.24
CA ARG A 372 -22.83 -18.38 12.53
C ARG A 372 -22.74 -18.85 11.07
N ASP A 373 -21.54 -19.01 10.52
CA ASP A 373 -21.31 -19.34 9.12
C ASP A 373 -20.33 -20.51 8.95
N SER A 374 -20.61 -21.40 7.99
CA SER A 374 -19.68 -22.46 7.58
C SER A 374 -18.57 -21.88 6.70
N SER A 375 -17.54 -21.38 7.35
CA SER A 375 -16.49 -20.60 6.70
C SER A 375 -15.54 -21.44 5.84
N SER A 376 -15.31 -20.99 4.59
CA SER A 376 -14.21 -21.47 3.74
C SER A 376 -12.82 -20.97 4.20
N TYR A 377 -12.77 -20.22 5.29
CA TYR A 377 -11.54 -19.69 5.87
C TYR A 377 -10.92 -20.59 6.95
N LEU A 378 -11.57 -21.72 7.28
CA LEU A 378 -11.00 -22.69 8.21
C LEU A 378 -9.78 -23.38 7.60
N PRO A 379 -8.63 -23.47 8.33
CA PRO A 379 -7.37 -24.02 7.81
C PRO A 379 -7.46 -25.38 7.14
N HIS A 380 -8.33 -26.28 7.62
CA HIS A 380 -8.51 -27.62 7.01
C HIS A 380 -9.14 -27.59 5.62
N SER A 381 -9.79 -26.49 5.24
CA SER A 381 -10.46 -26.33 3.95
C SER A 381 -9.57 -25.68 2.88
N TYR A 382 -8.33 -25.29 3.21
CA TYR A 382 -7.45 -24.59 2.29
C TYR A 382 -6.94 -25.51 1.18
N GLY A 383 -6.81 -24.94 -0.04
CA GLY A 383 -5.88 -25.44 -1.03
C GLY A 383 -4.49 -24.86 -0.81
N GLU A 384 -3.47 -25.49 -1.40
CA GLU A 384 -2.09 -24.98 -1.29
C GLU A 384 -1.92 -23.58 -1.90
N ASN A 385 -2.61 -23.31 -3.02
CA ASN A 385 -2.48 -22.05 -3.76
C ASN A 385 -3.29 -20.92 -3.11
N CYS A 386 -2.94 -20.57 -1.87
CA CYS A 386 -3.50 -19.43 -1.18
C CYS A 386 -2.48 -18.80 -0.23
N VAL A 387 -2.79 -17.60 0.25
CA VAL A 387 -2.06 -16.90 1.29
C VAL A 387 -2.92 -16.87 2.55
N CYS A 388 -2.39 -17.38 3.64
CA CYS A 388 -3.05 -17.35 4.95
C CYS A 388 -2.54 -16.15 5.73
N TYR A 389 -3.46 -15.33 6.24
CA TYR A 389 -3.20 -14.20 7.12
C TYR A 389 -3.78 -14.46 8.51
N THR A 390 -3.16 -13.92 9.55
CA THR A 390 -3.83 -13.73 10.84
C THR A 390 -4.97 -12.74 10.69
N GLY A 391 -4.65 -11.56 10.28
CA GLY A 391 -5.45 -10.43 9.84
C GLY A 391 -4.65 -9.57 8.87
N THR A 392 -5.30 -8.69 8.12
CA THR A 392 -4.67 -7.68 7.27
C THR A 392 -4.51 -6.36 8.03
N HIS A 393 -4.00 -5.33 7.38
CA HIS A 393 -3.94 -3.97 7.95
C HIS A 393 -5.33 -3.36 8.26
N ASP A 394 -6.39 -3.91 7.68
CA ASP A 394 -7.80 -3.51 7.91
C ASP A 394 -8.46 -4.25 9.07
N ASN A 395 -7.84 -5.32 9.54
CA ASN A 395 -8.31 -6.09 10.67
C ASN A 395 -7.75 -5.57 12.00
N SER A 396 -8.39 -5.91 13.08
CA SER A 396 -7.84 -5.74 14.43
C SER A 396 -6.59 -6.59 14.61
N PRO A 397 -5.57 -6.16 15.34
CA PRO A 397 -4.57 -7.11 15.83
C PRO A 397 -5.23 -8.22 16.66
N LEU A 398 -4.69 -9.44 16.66
CA LEU A 398 -5.30 -10.60 17.28
C LEU A 398 -5.67 -10.40 18.76
N ALA A 399 -4.86 -9.66 19.53
CA ALA A 399 -5.16 -9.35 20.92
C ALA A 399 -6.42 -8.48 21.06
N LEU A 400 -6.64 -7.54 20.14
CA LEU A 400 -7.84 -6.72 20.10
C LEU A 400 -9.04 -7.52 19.57
N TRP A 401 -8.86 -8.32 18.51
CA TRP A 401 -9.90 -9.21 17.99
C TRP A 401 -10.44 -10.17 19.07
N LYS A 402 -9.58 -10.70 19.92
CA LYS A 402 -9.97 -11.52 21.06
C LYS A 402 -10.97 -10.82 22.00
N ASP A 403 -10.83 -9.50 22.15
CA ASP A 403 -11.67 -8.71 23.04
C ASP A 403 -12.96 -8.20 22.35
N GLU A 404 -12.93 -8.06 21.01
CA GLU A 404 -14.05 -7.54 20.20
C GLU A 404 -14.97 -8.64 19.65
N ALA A 405 -14.45 -9.84 19.38
CA ALA A 405 -15.20 -10.94 18.79
C ALA A 405 -16.23 -11.51 19.78
N ALA A 406 -17.28 -12.13 19.25
CA ALA A 406 -18.27 -12.80 20.07
C ALA A 406 -17.63 -13.92 20.90
N PRO A 407 -18.04 -14.11 22.18
CA PRO A 407 -17.48 -15.17 23.03
C PRO A 407 -17.53 -16.56 22.40
N GLU A 408 -18.57 -16.83 21.61
CA GLU A 408 -18.77 -18.10 20.89
C GLU A 408 -17.71 -18.30 19.81
N ASP A 409 -17.34 -17.24 19.12
CA ASP A 409 -16.30 -17.26 18.06
C ASP A 409 -14.92 -17.53 18.68
N ILE A 410 -14.63 -16.89 19.82
CA ILE A 410 -13.38 -17.14 20.57
C ILE A 410 -13.36 -18.57 21.12
N ALA A 411 -14.50 -19.07 21.63
CA ALA A 411 -14.60 -20.45 22.12
C ALA A 411 -14.35 -21.44 20.96
N TYR A 412 -14.94 -21.17 19.78
CA TYR A 412 -14.74 -21.98 18.59
C TYR A 412 -13.27 -21.97 18.13
N ALA A 413 -12.63 -20.81 18.09
CA ALA A 413 -11.20 -20.70 17.76
C ALA A 413 -10.32 -21.51 18.74
N ARG A 414 -10.62 -21.43 20.05
CA ARG A 414 -9.90 -22.16 21.09
C ARG A 414 -10.02 -23.67 20.92
N GLU A 415 -11.22 -24.17 20.70
CA GLU A 415 -11.49 -25.60 20.50
C GLU A 415 -10.84 -26.09 19.20
N TYR A 416 -11.08 -25.40 18.08
CA TYR A 416 -10.60 -25.82 16.76
C TYR A 416 -9.07 -25.84 16.67
N LEU A 417 -8.37 -24.86 17.22
CA LEU A 417 -6.92 -24.74 17.15
C LEU A 417 -6.22 -25.39 18.36
N GLY A 418 -6.96 -25.86 19.37
CA GLY A 418 -6.39 -26.39 20.62
C GLY A 418 -5.57 -25.33 21.36
N LEU A 419 -6.09 -24.09 21.45
CA LEU A 419 -5.37 -22.98 22.10
C LEU A 419 -5.27 -23.23 23.59
N ASN A 420 -4.11 -22.93 24.16
CA ASN A 420 -3.83 -23.06 25.59
C ASN A 420 -3.16 -21.79 26.14
N ASP A 421 -3.20 -21.62 27.46
CA ASP A 421 -2.70 -20.38 28.08
C ASP A 421 -1.15 -20.39 28.22
N GLU A 422 -0.47 -21.51 28.08
CA GLU A 422 0.99 -21.60 28.12
C GLU A 422 1.59 -21.02 26.82
N GLU A 423 1.02 -21.38 25.68
CA GLU A 423 1.43 -20.83 24.38
C GLU A 423 0.98 -19.36 24.22
N GLY A 424 -0.21 -19.05 24.71
CA GLY A 424 -0.87 -17.77 24.54
C GLY A 424 -1.81 -17.73 23.31
N PHE A 425 -2.82 -16.87 23.37
CA PHE A 425 -3.87 -16.77 22.34
C PHE A 425 -3.31 -16.42 20.95
N ASN A 426 -2.53 -15.34 20.86
CA ASN A 426 -1.98 -14.87 19.59
C ASN A 426 -1.06 -15.93 18.95
N TRP A 427 -0.17 -16.49 19.74
CA TRP A 427 0.79 -17.47 19.25
C TRP A 427 0.13 -18.77 18.81
N GLY A 428 -0.95 -19.18 19.46
CA GLY A 428 -1.74 -20.32 19.03
C GLY A 428 -2.45 -20.08 17.68
N LEU A 429 -2.97 -18.87 17.44
CA LEU A 429 -3.53 -18.50 16.13
C LEU A 429 -2.43 -18.44 15.04
N ILE A 430 -1.28 -17.83 15.35
CA ILE A 430 -0.13 -17.81 14.44
C ILE A 430 0.30 -19.24 14.10
N ARG A 431 0.40 -20.13 15.09
CA ARG A 431 0.69 -21.57 14.89
C ARG A 431 -0.35 -22.21 13.97
N GLY A 432 -1.63 -21.94 14.20
CA GLY A 432 -2.73 -22.44 13.36
C GLY A 432 -2.56 -22.05 11.89
N GLY A 433 -2.24 -20.79 11.62
CA GLY A 433 -1.94 -20.30 10.27
C GLY A 433 -0.67 -20.91 9.68
N MET A 434 0.41 -20.94 10.43
CA MET A 434 1.68 -21.53 9.98
C MET A 434 1.58 -23.02 9.67
N SER A 435 0.77 -23.77 10.44
CA SER A 435 0.55 -25.20 10.22
C SER A 435 -0.32 -25.53 9.01
N SER A 436 -1.07 -24.56 8.48
CA SER A 436 -1.94 -24.76 7.32
C SER A 436 -1.16 -25.16 6.06
N VAL A 437 -1.85 -25.66 5.03
CA VAL A 437 -1.26 -26.03 3.74
C VAL A 437 -0.99 -24.82 2.83
N ALA A 438 -1.42 -23.62 3.19
CA ALA A 438 -1.19 -22.40 2.43
C ALA A 438 0.30 -22.23 2.11
N ARG A 439 0.64 -21.88 0.87
CA ARG A 439 2.04 -21.68 0.45
C ARG A 439 2.70 -20.51 1.15
N LEU A 440 1.96 -19.44 1.39
CA LEU A 440 2.44 -18.28 2.13
C LEU A 440 1.59 -18.08 3.39
N PHE A 441 2.25 -17.75 4.48
CA PHE A 441 1.63 -17.27 5.71
C PHE A 441 2.16 -15.88 6.03
N VAL A 442 1.28 -14.93 6.36
CA VAL A 442 1.65 -13.57 6.76
C VAL A 442 0.91 -13.20 8.04
N ALA A 443 1.62 -12.67 9.02
CA ALA A 443 1.03 -12.09 10.22
C ALA A 443 1.44 -10.62 10.36
N GLN A 444 0.58 -9.82 10.99
CA GLN A 444 0.92 -8.46 11.36
C GLN A 444 2.03 -8.46 12.42
N MET A 445 2.93 -7.48 12.39
CA MET A 445 3.96 -7.35 13.43
C MET A 445 3.33 -7.19 14.82
N GLN A 446 2.20 -6.51 14.91
CA GLN A 446 1.43 -6.33 16.14
C GLN A 446 0.99 -7.65 16.76
N ASP A 447 0.71 -8.69 15.96
CA ASP A 447 0.28 -10.00 16.46
C ASP A 447 1.41 -10.73 17.17
N TYR A 448 2.62 -10.67 16.62
CA TYR A 448 3.81 -11.23 17.25
C TYR A 448 4.19 -10.53 18.56
N LEU A 449 3.86 -9.24 18.67
CA LEU A 449 4.09 -8.40 19.85
C LEU A 449 2.93 -8.48 20.86
N GLU A 450 1.86 -9.19 20.54
CA GLU A 450 0.65 -9.31 21.35
C GLU A 450 0.02 -7.93 21.70
N LEU A 451 0.09 -6.98 20.75
CA LEU A 451 -0.46 -5.63 20.93
C LEU A 451 -1.96 -5.62 20.63
N GLY A 452 -2.72 -4.99 21.52
CA GLY A 452 -4.18 -4.91 21.42
C GLY A 452 -4.69 -3.51 21.08
N LEU A 453 -5.58 -2.99 21.95
CA LEU A 453 -6.21 -1.67 21.79
C LEU A 453 -5.18 -0.58 21.46
N HIS A 454 -5.55 0.34 20.57
CA HIS A 454 -4.71 1.45 20.07
C HIS A 454 -3.54 1.08 19.13
N HIS A 455 -3.39 -0.19 18.73
CA HIS A 455 -2.31 -0.61 17.85
C HIS A 455 -2.79 -1.03 16.44
N ARG A 456 -4.02 -0.72 16.11
CA ARG A 456 -4.60 -0.98 14.81
C ARG A 456 -4.00 -0.06 13.74
N THR A 457 -3.78 -0.57 12.53
CA THR A 457 -3.25 0.20 11.40
C THR A 457 -4.34 1.03 10.75
N ASN A 458 -5.49 0.41 10.45
CA ASN A 458 -6.63 1.05 9.83
C ASN A 458 -7.96 0.55 10.41
N VAL A 459 -8.93 1.43 10.46
CA VAL A 459 -10.34 1.12 10.75
C VAL A 459 -11.15 1.50 9.51
N PRO A 460 -11.54 0.52 8.66
CA PRO A 460 -12.29 0.81 7.44
C PRO A 460 -13.54 1.64 7.71
N GLY A 461 -13.84 2.58 6.80
CA GLY A 461 -14.99 3.47 6.92
C GLY A 461 -14.81 4.67 7.86
N THR A 462 -13.63 4.85 8.48
CA THR A 462 -13.31 6.02 9.29
C THR A 462 -12.35 6.97 8.57
N GLN A 463 -12.43 8.27 8.88
CA GLN A 463 -11.64 9.31 8.20
C GLN A 463 -10.42 9.78 8.99
N SER A 464 -10.23 9.34 10.23
CA SER A 464 -9.17 9.82 11.10
C SER A 464 -8.68 8.73 12.06
N GLY A 465 -7.46 8.88 12.57
CA GLY A 465 -6.85 7.95 13.52
C GLY A 465 -6.22 6.72 12.88
N ASN A 466 -6.19 6.65 11.53
CA ASN A 466 -5.60 5.56 10.75
C ASN A 466 -4.17 5.86 10.33
N TRP A 467 -3.43 4.82 9.94
CA TRP A 467 -2.10 4.89 9.31
C TRP A 467 -1.02 5.51 10.21
N GLN A 468 -1.22 5.52 11.54
CA GLN A 468 -0.37 6.24 12.49
C GLN A 468 0.50 5.33 13.36
N TRP A 469 0.09 4.08 13.58
CA TRP A 469 0.78 3.17 14.48
C TRP A 469 2.25 2.95 14.08
N ARG A 470 3.14 2.95 15.09
CA ARG A 470 4.58 2.70 14.92
C ARG A 470 5.13 1.72 15.92
N LEU A 471 6.08 0.91 15.45
CA LEU A 471 6.96 0.08 16.29
C LEU A 471 7.88 1.00 17.11
N LEU A 472 8.10 0.68 18.38
CA LEU A 472 9.10 1.39 19.19
C LEU A 472 10.49 0.76 19.04
N PRO A 473 11.55 1.56 19.22
CA PRO A 473 12.90 1.02 19.25
C PRO A 473 13.05 -0.10 20.30
N GLY A 474 13.60 -1.24 19.89
CA GLY A 474 13.87 -2.36 20.78
C GLY A 474 12.71 -3.36 20.95
N GLU A 475 11.53 -3.16 20.36
CA GLU A 475 10.44 -4.15 20.38
C GLU A 475 10.71 -5.36 19.48
N ALA A 476 11.38 -5.18 18.33
CA ALA A 476 11.84 -6.29 17.49
C ALA A 476 13.11 -6.95 18.09
N THR A 477 12.92 -7.72 19.15
CA THR A 477 14.04 -8.28 19.91
C THR A 477 14.63 -9.55 19.27
N PRO A 478 15.92 -9.88 19.54
CA PRO A 478 16.49 -11.17 19.15
C PRO A 478 15.76 -12.38 19.75
N ALA A 479 15.16 -12.23 20.93
CA ALA A 479 14.36 -13.29 21.55
C ALA A 479 13.08 -13.56 20.77
N LEU A 480 12.39 -12.49 20.33
CA LEU A 480 11.22 -12.59 19.48
C LEU A 480 11.59 -13.23 18.13
N ALA A 481 12.67 -12.79 17.50
CA ALA A 481 13.15 -13.39 16.25
C ALA A 481 13.40 -14.90 16.38
N ARG A 482 14.04 -15.36 17.47
CA ARG A 482 14.25 -16.79 17.72
C ARG A 482 12.93 -17.56 17.91
N ARG A 483 11.95 -16.99 18.61
CA ARG A 483 10.63 -17.62 18.80
C ARG A 483 9.90 -17.78 17.47
N ILE A 484 9.91 -16.74 16.62
CA ILE A 484 9.32 -16.78 15.28
C ILE A 484 10.04 -17.82 14.42
N ARG A 485 11.39 -17.80 14.38
CA ARG A 485 12.19 -18.77 13.62
C ARG A 485 11.88 -20.20 14.01
N HIS A 486 11.83 -20.50 15.30
CA HIS A 486 11.52 -21.84 15.80
C HIS A 486 10.18 -22.35 15.23
N MET A 487 9.15 -21.52 15.27
CA MET A 487 7.85 -21.87 14.71
C MET A 487 7.89 -22.00 13.18
N THR A 488 8.61 -21.10 12.49
CA THR A 488 8.81 -21.14 11.03
C THR A 488 9.46 -22.46 10.60
N GLU A 489 10.56 -22.86 11.25
CA GLU A 489 11.28 -24.09 10.96
C GLU A 489 10.45 -25.34 11.29
N MET A 490 9.69 -25.33 12.40
CA MET A 490 8.81 -26.42 12.81
C MET A 490 7.77 -26.76 11.75
N TYR A 491 7.24 -25.76 11.04
CA TYR A 491 6.22 -25.95 10.00
C TYR A 491 6.77 -25.91 8.56
N GLY A 492 8.10 -25.94 8.39
CA GLY A 492 8.76 -26.02 7.09
C GLY A 492 8.46 -24.81 6.19
N ARG A 493 8.57 -23.64 6.77
CA ARG A 493 8.33 -22.37 6.04
C ARG A 493 9.60 -21.56 5.80
#